data_886b95911038c53814e36962b2e7583d
#
_entry.id   886b95911038c53814e36962b2e7583d
#
_cell.length_a   1.000
_cell.length_b   1.000
_cell.length_c   1.000
_cell.angle_alpha   90.00
_cell.angle_beta   90.00
_cell.angle_gamma   90.00
#
_symmetry.space_group_name_H-M   'P 1'
#
loop_
_entity.id
_entity.type
_entity.pdbx_description
1 polymer ?
#
loop_
_entity_poly.entity_id
_entity_poly.type
_entity_poly.pdbx_seq_one_letter_code
_entity_poly.pdbx_strand_id
1 'polypeptide(L)'
;MNNVVLVGFMGSGKTTVGRELADRTGRPFIDLDDEIAADAGRSIADIFADEGEAGFRERESRGLEHALRQDDAIIAAGGGTPLRDENWREMRSGNCVVALTAEPAELARRLNRPKGRPLLQSDIPSTIAALLPTRMARYLEADLVFSTDGKPAAEISRHIDARLPRGGLHRISIDVPGAAHEVTVGFHLANLVAQALRRLAASRPIMVVSDSVAAGRHVDPLIEALKSAGISAAVHLVPAGEAAKELRALSTIYGALADEGIDREGVLVSLGGGSVGDVAGFAAATWMRGIRYVQVPTTLLAMVDSSIGGKTAINLPAGKNLAGAVHQPVAIFSDLEYLETLADAEFRSGLAEIIKVALVADRSFVDWLSVNLVALLGRDKPAMLEAVRRAVAIKAGVVSRDPHETGERAILNYGHTVGHALERAAGFGRLRHGEAVAWGMEVAGRLSLSSGAGTPEAVRTQHALLQRAGLLANRPEVKRADLWQALRHDKKSQAGALRFVLLREIGRADYGCEVDPNLVWDTLAKVLSL
;
A
#
# COMPACT_ATOMS: atom_id res chain seq x y z
N MET A 1 -12.46 -10.95 -8.79
CA MET A 1 -12.56 -9.60 -8.17
C MET A 1 -12.88 -9.79 -6.70
N ASN A 2 -12.63 -8.77 -5.85
CA ASN A 2 -12.87 -8.92 -4.41
C ASN A 2 -14.35 -8.71 -4.09
N ASN A 3 -14.82 -9.32 -2.99
CA ASN A 3 -16.19 -9.14 -2.55
C ASN A 3 -16.45 -7.71 -2.06
N VAL A 4 -17.70 -7.30 -2.09
CA VAL A 4 -18.21 -6.10 -1.42
C VAL A 4 -19.01 -6.53 -0.21
N VAL A 5 -18.55 -6.18 0.99
CA VAL A 5 -19.22 -6.56 2.23
C VAL A 5 -20.00 -5.36 2.77
N LEU A 6 -21.32 -5.45 2.75
CA LEU A 6 -22.23 -4.42 3.26
C LEU A 6 -22.42 -4.60 4.77
N VAL A 7 -22.05 -3.59 5.54
CA VAL A 7 -22.23 -3.54 7.00
C VAL A 7 -23.14 -2.38 7.39
N GLY A 8 -23.66 -2.38 8.60
CA GLY A 8 -24.52 -1.32 9.11
C GLY A 8 -25.60 -1.83 10.04
N PHE A 9 -26.27 -0.93 10.72
CA PHE A 9 -27.31 -1.27 11.69
C PHE A 9 -28.51 -1.99 11.02
N MET A 10 -29.28 -2.73 11.81
CA MET A 10 -30.52 -3.29 11.32
C MET A 10 -31.46 -2.18 10.80
N GLY A 11 -32.09 -2.40 9.65
CA GLY A 11 -32.91 -1.37 9.01
C GLY A 11 -32.16 -0.35 8.17
N SER A 12 -30.81 -0.39 8.11
CA SER A 12 -30.01 0.50 7.25
C SER A 12 -30.14 0.21 5.75
N GLY A 13 -30.78 -0.89 5.35
CA GLY A 13 -31.06 -1.19 3.94
C GLY A 13 -30.07 -2.13 3.25
N LYS A 14 -29.22 -2.84 3.99
CA LYS A 14 -28.18 -3.73 3.44
C LYS A 14 -28.71 -4.72 2.38
N THR A 15 -29.73 -5.50 2.72
CA THR A 15 -30.33 -6.48 1.81
C THR A 15 -30.90 -5.82 0.56
N THR A 16 -31.64 -4.70 0.71
CA THR A 16 -32.27 -4.01 -0.42
C THR A 16 -31.24 -3.37 -1.35
N VAL A 17 -30.28 -2.62 -0.78
CA VAL A 17 -29.21 -1.99 -1.54
C VAL A 17 -28.27 -3.05 -2.13
N GLY A 18 -28.01 -4.12 -1.39
CA GLY A 18 -27.14 -5.21 -1.83
C GLY A 18 -27.70 -5.94 -3.06
N ARG A 19 -28.98 -6.26 -3.08
CA ARG A 19 -29.63 -6.84 -4.27
C ARG A 19 -29.61 -5.89 -5.46
N GLU A 20 -29.93 -4.63 -5.26
CA GLU A 20 -29.88 -3.61 -6.30
C GLU A 20 -28.45 -3.40 -6.86
N LEU A 21 -27.43 -3.48 -5.99
CA LEU A 21 -26.04 -3.42 -6.40
C LEU A 21 -25.60 -4.67 -7.16
N ALA A 22 -26.05 -5.85 -6.74
CA ALA A 22 -25.80 -7.11 -7.41
C ALA A 22 -26.41 -7.14 -8.81
N ASP A 23 -27.67 -6.73 -8.94
CA ASP A 23 -28.37 -6.63 -10.23
C ASP A 23 -27.66 -5.65 -11.18
N ARG A 24 -27.22 -4.51 -10.65
CA ARG A 24 -26.47 -3.49 -11.41
C ARG A 24 -25.12 -3.97 -11.92
N THR A 25 -24.40 -4.74 -11.12
CA THR A 25 -23.02 -5.14 -11.39
C THR A 25 -22.88 -6.53 -12.01
N GLY A 26 -23.98 -7.30 -12.05
CA GLY A 26 -24.00 -8.69 -12.49
C GLY A 26 -23.32 -9.65 -11.51
N ARG A 27 -23.14 -9.25 -10.23
CA ARG A 27 -22.45 -10.02 -9.22
C ARG A 27 -23.43 -10.85 -8.38
N PRO A 28 -23.03 -12.02 -7.86
CA PRO A 28 -23.89 -12.79 -6.96
C PRO A 28 -24.17 -12.01 -5.68
N PHE A 29 -25.40 -12.15 -5.13
CA PHE A 29 -25.80 -11.56 -3.87
C PHE A 29 -25.94 -12.64 -2.80
N ILE A 30 -25.36 -12.39 -1.62
CA ILE A 30 -25.42 -13.27 -0.45
C ILE A 30 -25.95 -12.43 0.73
N ASP A 31 -27.05 -12.87 1.34
CA ASP A 31 -27.50 -12.35 2.64
C ASP A 31 -27.07 -13.34 3.73
N LEU A 32 -26.21 -12.91 4.64
CA LEU A 32 -25.64 -13.77 5.65
C LEU A 32 -26.69 -14.35 6.60
N ASP A 33 -27.74 -13.57 6.91
CA ASP A 33 -28.84 -14.02 7.75
C ASP A 33 -29.66 -15.14 7.05
N ASP A 34 -29.88 -15.01 5.73
CA ASP A 34 -30.58 -16.03 4.92
C ASP A 34 -29.74 -17.32 4.83
N GLU A 35 -28.43 -17.22 4.61
CA GLU A 35 -27.51 -18.37 4.56
C GLU A 35 -27.48 -19.14 5.89
N ILE A 36 -27.38 -18.42 7.02
CA ILE A 36 -27.38 -19.03 8.36
C ILE A 36 -28.69 -19.77 8.63
N ALA A 37 -29.83 -19.17 8.27
CA ALA A 37 -31.14 -19.78 8.44
C ALA A 37 -31.30 -21.03 7.57
N ALA A 38 -30.80 -21.00 6.33
CA ALA A 38 -30.83 -22.14 5.39
C ALA A 38 -29.95 -23.29 5.89
N ASP A 39 -28.70 -23.01 6.31
CA ASP A 39 -27.78 -24.01 6.87
C ASP A 39 -28.34 -24.67 8.14
N ALA A 40 -28.97 -23.87 9.01
CA ALA A 40 -29.59 -24.38 10.24
C ALA A 40 -30.93 -25.09 10.02
N GLY A 41 -31.57 -24.94 8.87
CA GLY A 41 -32.92 -25.46 8.58
C GLY A 41 -34.02 -24.85 9.47
N ARG A 42 -33.78 -23.69 10.09
CA ARG A 42 -34.67 -23.02 11.05
C ARG A 42 -34.46 -21.51 11.10
N SER A 43 -35.41 -20.78 11.65
CA SER A 43 -35.32 -19.31 11.68
C SER A 43 -34.20 -18.81 12.61
N ILE A 44 -33.72 -17.59 12.35
CA ILE A 44 -32.78 -16.90 13.24
C ILE A 44 -33.34 -16.78 14.67
N ALA A 45 -34.67 -16.57 14.81
CA ALA A 45 -35.31 -16.48 16.11
C ALA A 45 -35.23 -17.80 16.89
N ASP A 46 -35.42 -18.94 16.21
CA ASP A 46 -35.31 -20.27 16.82
C ASP A 46 -33.86 -20.57 17.22
N ILE A 47 -32.87 -20.17 16.41
CA ILE A 47 -31.46 -20.31 16.75
C ILE A 47 -31.12 -19.52 18.01
N PHE A 48 -31.59 -18.27 18.12
CA PHE A 48 -31.40 -17.47 19.33
C PHE A 48 -32.08 -18.09 20.57
N ALA A 49 -33.26 -18.65 20.40
CA ALA A 49 -34.00 -19.28 21.52
C ALA A 49 -33.29 -20.52 22.05
N ASP A 50 -32.71 -21.35 21.16
CA ASP A 50 -32.10 -22.63 21.51
C ASP A 50 -30.60 -22.50 21.89
N GLU A 51 -29.84 -21.70 21.16
CA GLU A 51 -28.38 -21.62 21.28
C GLU A 51 -27.89 -20.33 21.96
N GLY A 52 -28.80 -19.40 22.18
CA GLY A 52 -28.49 -18.07 22.73
C GLY A 52 -27.68 -17.20 21.76
N GLU A 53 -27.28 -16.02 22.23
CA GLU A 53 -26.50 -15.08 21.41
C GLU A 53 -25.13 -15.67 21.04
N ALA A 54 -24.45 -16.35 21.95
CA ALA A 54 -23.12 -16.92 21.71
C ALA A 54 -23.12 -17.94 20.57
N GLY A 55 -24.08 -18.89 20.58
CA GLY A 55 -24.22 -19.88 19.51
C GLY A 55 -24.53 -19.25 18.16
N PHE A 56 -25.43 -18.24 18.16
CA PHE A 56 -25.70 -17.49 16.93
C PHE A 56 -24.44 -16.78 16.38
N ARG A 57 -23.62 -16.13 17.25
CA ARG A 57 -22.39 -15.45 16.83
C ARG A 57 -21.37 -16.41 16.23
N GLU A 58 -21.32 -17.64 16.69
CA GLU A 58 -20.44 -18.66 16.09
C GLU A 58 -20.91 -19.09 14.71
N ARG A 59 -22.22 -19.24 14.52
CA ARG A 59 -22.80 -19.51 13.20
C ARG A 59 -22.56 -18.34 12.24
N GLU A 60 -22.74 -17.12 12.73
CA GLU A 60 -22.50 -15.89 11.98
C GLU A 60 -21.03 -15.81 11.49
N SER A 61 -20.06 -16.15 12.34
CA SER A 61 -18.65 -16.17 11.93
C SER A 61 -18.37 -17.26 10.88
N ARG A 62 -18.89 -18.47 11.07
CA ARG A 62 -18.75 -19.56 10.07
C ARG A 62 -19.41 -19.26 8.74
N GLY A 63 -20.62 -18.69 8.78
CA GLY A 63 -21.34 -18.28 7.58
C GLY A 63 -20.58 -17.16 6.83
N LEU A 64 -20.02 -16.20 7.56
CA LEU A 64 -19.17 -15.16 6.99
C LEU A 64 -17.92 -15.76 6.30
N GLU A 65 -17.21 -16.67 6.94
CA GLU A 65 -16.04 -17.34 6.35
C GLU A 65 -16.42 -18.06 5.04
N HIS A 66 -17.58 -18.76 5.03
CA HIS A 66 -18.08 -19.41 3.83
C HIS A 66 -18.43 -18.41 2.72
N ALA A 67 -19.14 -17.34 3.04
CA ALA A 67 -19.52 -16.29 2.08
C ALA A 67 -18.29 -15.58 1.49
N LEU A 68 -17.26 -15.33 2.30
CA LEU A 68 -16.02 -14.67 1.85
C LEU A 68 -15.16 -15.54 0.92
N ARG A 69 -15.39 -16.87 0.87
CA ARG A 69 -14.73 -17.77 -0.12
C ARG A 69 -15.29 -17.62 -1.53
N GLN A 70 -16.45 -17.01 -1.67
CA GLN A 70 -16.96 -16.65 -3.00
C GLN A 70 -16.11 -15.52 -3.57
N ASP A 71 -15.94 -15.54 -4.88
CA ASP A 71 -15.28 -14.45 -5.58
C ASP A 71 -16.33 -13.50 -6.17
N ASP A 72 -16.05 -12.21 -6.08
CA ASP A 72 -16.84 -11.16 -6.75
C ASP A 72 -18.29 -11.06 -6.30
N ALA A 73 -18.57 -11.39 -5.04
CA ALA A 73 -19.92 -11.34 -4.48
C ALA A 73 -20.23 -9.99 -3.76
N ILE A 74 -21.53 -9.69 -3.67
CA ILE A 74 -22.07 -8.66 -2.77
C ILE A 74 -22.63 -9.37 -1.54
N ILE A 75 -22.03 -9.15 -0.38
CA ILE A 75 -22.37 -9.86 0.86
C ILE A 75 -23.01 -8.87 1.83
N ALA A 76 -24.26 -9.10 2.22
CA ALA A 76 -24.93 -8.35 3.28
C ALA A 76 -24.67 -9.04 4.62
N ALA A 77 -23.84 -8.44 5.48
CA ALA A 77 -23.53 -8.98 6.79
C ALA A 77 -24.59 -8.62 7.84
N GLY A 78 -24.74 -9.46 8.86
CA GLY A 78 -25.57 -9.17 10.02
C GLY A 78 -25.12 -7.89 10.74
N GLY A 79 -26.04 -7.20 11.44
CA GLY A 79 -25.71 -5.94 12.11
C GLY A 79 -24.68 -6.08 13.25
N GLY A 80 -24.50 -7.26 13.80
CA GLY A 80 -23.52 -7.56 14.85
C GLY A 80 -22.21 -8.16 14.34
N THR A 81 -22.21 -8.72 13.14
CA THR A 81 -21.07 -9.45 12.54
C THR A 81 -19.75 -8.67 12.59
N PRO A 82 -19.71 -7.35 12.25
CA PRO A 82 -18.45 -6.60 12.24
C PRO A 82 -17.91 -6.22 13.64
N LEU A 83 -18.66 -6.51 14.71
CA LEU A 83 -18.25 -6.16 16.07
C LEU A 83 -17.18 -7.11 16.65
N ARG A 84 -17.06 -8.33 16.12
CA ARG A 84 -15.97 -9.23 16.45
C ARG A 84 -14.74 -8.85 15.63
N ASP A 85 -13.60 -8.67 16.27
CA ASP A 85 -12.37 -8.23 15.61
C ASP A 85 -11.86 -9.25 14.57
N GLU A 86 -12.09 -10.55 14.81
CA GLU A 86 -11.77 -11.60 13.84
C GLU A 86 -12.58 -11.41 12.55
N ASN A 87 -13.92 -11.31 12.67
CA ASN A 87 -14.79 -11.10 11.53
C ASN A 87 -14.46 -9.82 10.77
N TRP A 88 -14.14 -8.76 11.52
CA TRP A 88 -13.75 -7.47 10.91
C TRP A 88 -12.47 -7.58 10.09
N ARG A 89 -11.46 -8.28 10.62
CA ARG A 89 -10.22 -8.53 9.89
C ARG A 89 -10.46 -9.36 8.63
N GLU A 90 -11.27 -10.41 8.71
CA GLU A 90 -11.63 -11.24 7.55
C GLU A 90 -12.43 -10.47 6.49
N MET A 91 -13.44 -9.69 6.91
CA MET A 91 -14.19 -8.82 5.99
C MET A 91 -13.28 -7.86 5.23
N ARG A 92 -12.25 -7.31 5.88
CA ARG A 92 -11.30 -6.39 5.25
C ARG A 92 -10.18 -7.09 4.48
N SER A 93 -9.96 -8.38 4.71
CA SER A 93 -8.91 -9.15 4.05
C SER A 93 -9.24 -9.36 2.58
N GLY A 94 -8.71 -8.47 1.72
CA GLY A 94 -8.92 -8.57 0.30
C GLY A 94 -10.28 -8.10 -0.23
N ASN A 95 -11.18 -7.59 0.60
CA ASN A 95 -12.52 -7.16 0.21
C ASN A 95 -12.73 -5.67 0.46
N CYS A 96 -13.75 -5.07 -0.16
CA CYS A 96 -14.20 -3.70 0.11
C CYS A 96 -15.39 -3.71 1.08
N VAL A 97 -15.20 -3.13 2.26
CA VAL A 97 -16.27 -3.01 3.26
C VAL A 97 -17.01 -1.69 3.07
N VAL A 98 -18.32 -1.76 2.89
CA VAL A 98 -19.21 -0.61 2.67
C VAL A 98 -20.20 -0.51 3.81
N ALA A 99 -20.16 0.57 4.58
CA ALA A 99 -21.13 0.82 5.63
C ALA A 99 -22.33 1.60 5.10
N LEU A 100 -23.51 1.12 5.45
CA LEU A 100 -24.79 1.82 5.25
C LEU A 100 -25.27 2.37 6.59
N THR A 101 -25.41 3.69 6.67
CA THR A 101 -25.88 4.39 7.87
C THR A 101 -27.26 5.00 7.63
N ALA A 102 -28.00 5.23 8.69
CA ALA A 102 -29.22 6.04 8.67
C ALA A 102 -29.43 6.67 10.03
N GLU A 103 -30.13 7.80 10.06
CA GLU A 103 -30.52 8.49 11.29
C GLU A 103 -31.39 7.61 12.18
N PRO A 104 -31.29 7.73 13.52
CA PRO A 104 -32.09 6.92 14.46
C PRO A 104 -33.60 6.95 14.17
N ALA A 105 -34.15 8.11 13.83
CA ALA A 105 -35.56 8.27 13.49
C ALA A 105 -35.98 7.48 12.23
N GLU A 106 -35.11 7.47 11.22
CA GLU A 106 -35.37 6.71 9.99
C GLU A 106 -35.25 5.20 10.24
N LEU A 107 -34.28 4.77 11.04
CA LEU A 107 -34.18 3.37 11.47
C LEU A 107 -35.43 2.92 12.22
N ALA A 108 -35.91 3.72 13.17
CA ALA A 108 -37.13 3.43 13.90
C ALA A 108 -38.33 3.32 12.96
N ARG A 109 -38.49 4.24 12.00
CA ARG A 109 -39.57 4.22 11.00
C ARG A 109 -39.54 2.94 10.15
N ARG A 110 -38.36 2.49 9.72
CA ARG A 110 -38.16 1.27 8.89
C ARG A 110 -38.39 -0.01 9.68
N LEU A 111 -38.06 -0.02 10.96
CA LEU A 111 -38.18 -1.18 11.85
C LEU A 111 -39.58 -1.36 12.44
N ASN A 112 -40.43 -0.33 12.41
CA ASN A 112 -41.81 -0.36 12.94
C ASN A 112 -42.76 -1.31 12.16
N ARG A 113 -42.25 -2.02 11.13
CA ARG A 113 -42.99 -3.08 10.43
C ARG A 113 -42.51 -4.43 10.95
N PRO A 114 -43.33 -5.19 11.71
CA PRO A 114 -42.88 -6.38 12.41
C PRO A 114 -42.54 -7.53 11.45
N LYS A 115 -41.30 -7.97 11.42
CA LYS A 115 -40.87 -9.29 10.89
C LYS A 115 -39.67 -9.79 11.72
N GLY A 116 -39.92 -10.79 12.57
CA GLY A 116 -39.00 -11.84 13.00
C GLY A 116 -37.60 -11.44 13.51
N ARG A 117 -37.45 -10.39 14.35
CA ARG A 117 -36.16 -9.96 14.88
C ARG A 117 -36.12 -10.07 16.41
N PRO A 118 -35.38 -11.05 16.98
CA PRO A 118 -35.37 -11.32 18.42
C PRO A 118 -34.93 -10.14 19.31
N LEU A 119 -34.03 -9.29 18.81
CA LEU A 119 -33.48 -8.16 19.57
C LEU A 119 -34.37 -6.91 19.64
N LEU A 120 -35.58 -6.93 19.03
CA LEU A 120 -36.47 -5.77 18.94
C LEU A 120 -37.82 -6.02 19.65
N GLN A 121 -37.83 -6.78 20.73
CA GLN A 121 -39.09 -7.28 21.32
C GLN A 121 -39.89 -6.27 22.17
N SER A 122 -39.37 -5.10 22.58
CA SER A 122 -40.11 -4.23 23.49
C SER A 122 -40.21 -2.76 23.11
N ASP A 123 -39.12 -2.07 22.82
CA ASP A 123 -39.13 -0.64 22.45
C ASP A 123 -38.01 -0.37 21.41
N ILE A 124 -38.47 -0.18 20.16
CA ILE A 124 -37.53 0.03 19.03
C ILE A 124 -36.69 1.30 19.20
N PRO A 125 -37.26 2.49 19.55
CA PRO A 125 -36.45 3.69 19.76
C PRO A 125 -35.42 3.54 20.85
N SER A 126 -35.76 2.96 21.99
CA SER A 126 -34.84 2.75 23.11
C SER A 126 -33.72 1.74 22.75
N THR A 127 -34.08 0.68 22.01
CA THR A 127 -33.08 -0.30 21.52
C THR A 127 -32.11 0.35 20.54
N ILE A 128 -32.57 1.20 19.63
CA ILE A 128 -31.71 1.94 18.71
C ILE A 128 -30.79 2.89 19.49
N ALA A 129 -31.33 3.66 20.43
CA ALA A 129 -30.57 4.60 21.24
C ALA A 129 -29.45 3.92 22.05
N ALA A 130 -29.70 2.70 22.52
CA ALA A 130 -28.68 1.93 23.28
C ALA A 130 -27.62 1.29 22.37
N LEU A 131 -28.02 0.68 21.25
CA LEU A 131 -27.11 -0.14 20.43
C LEU A 131 -26.39 0.63 19.31
N LEU A 132 -27.01 1.65 18.74
CA LEU A 132 -26.44 2.34 17.58
C LEU A 132 -25.12 3.06 17.92
N PRO A 133 -25.02 3.82 19.03
CA PRO A 133 -23.76 4.49 19.37
C PRO A 133 -22.60 3.52 19.57
N THR A 134 -22.83 2.37 20.20
CA THR A 134 -21.78 1.36 20.47
C THR A 134 -21.28 0.67 19.19
N ARG A 135 -22.08 0.64 18.12
CA ARG A 135 -21.77 -0.01 16.84
C ARG A 135 -21.26 0.98 15.79
N MET A 136 -21.64 2.25 15.92
CA MET A 136 -21.34 3.27 14.90
C MET A 136 -19.84 3.45 14.71
N ALA A 137 -19.03 3.42 15.77
CA ALA A 137 -17.59 3.51 15.67
C ALA A 137 -17.03 2.47 14.69
N ARG A 138 -17.45 1.20 14.82
CA ARG A 138 -17.02 0.10 13.93
C ARG A 138 -17.52 0.29 12.49
N TYR A 139 -18.75 0.73 12.28
CA TYR A 139 -19.27 0.97 10.94
C TYR A 139 -18.52 2.11 10.22
N LEU A 140 -18.09 3.13 10.95
CA LEU A 140 -17.32 4.25 10.39
C LEU A 140 -15.88 3.88 10.04
N GLU A 141 -15.36 2.74 10.49
CA GLU A 141 -14.06 2.19 10.05
C GLU A 141 -14.13 1.55 8.65
N ALA A 142 -15.32 1.39 8.05
CA ALA A 142 -15.49 0.82 6.72
C ALA A 142 -14.77 1.65 5.65
N ASP A 143 -14.43 1.00 4.53
CA ASP A 143 -13.72 1.64 3.42
C ASP A 143 -14.51 2.74 2.76
N LEU A 144 -15.83 2.53 2.65
CA LEU A 144 -16.78 3.53 2.14
C LEU A 144 -17.97 3.60 3.10
N VAL A 145 -18.51 4.80 3.29
CA VAL A 145 -19.68 5.03 4.15
C VAL A 145 -20.74 5.83 3.39
N PHE A 146 -21.97 5.31 3.37
CA PHE A 146 -23.10 5.95 2.69
C PHE A 146 -24.29 6.11 3.64
N SER A 147 -24.86 7.31 3.71
CA SER A 147 -26.18 7.51 4.31
C SER A 147 -27.28 7.04 3.36
N THR A 148 -28.26 6.33 3.93
CA THR A 148 -29.44 5.84 3.22
C THR A 148 -30.68 6.68 3.48
N ASP A 149 -30.55 7.80 4.21
CA ASP A 149 -31.67 8.66 4.56
C ASP A 149 -32.27 9.33 3.32
N GLY A 150 -33.57 9.16 3.15
CA GLY A 150 -34.32 9.81 2.07
C GLY A 150 -33.97 9.38 0.65
N LYS A 151 -33.11 8.37 0.48
CA LYS A 151 -32.65 7.93 -0.84
C LYS A 151 -33.18 6.57 -1.23
N PRO A 152 -33.58 6.37 -2.49
CA PRO A 152 -33.94 5.06 -3.01
C PRO A 152 -32.69 4.15 -3.14
N ALA A 153 -32.88 2.84 -3.00
CA ALA A 153 -31.80 1.85 -3.09
C ALA A 153 -31.03 1.93 -4.40
N ALA A 154 -31.71 2.18 -5.52
CA ALA A 154 -31.12 2.34 -6.84
C ALA A 154 -30.15 3.54 -6.95
N GLU A 155 -30.40 4.63 -6.21
CA GLU A 155 -29.50 5.76 -6.14
C GLU A 155 -28.26 5.42 -5.31
N ILE A 156 -28.46 4.76 -4.16
CA ILE A 156 -27.38 4.36 -3.26
C ILE A 156 -26.47 3.35 -3.96
N SER A 157 -27.05 2.32 -4.61
CA SER A 157 -26.28 1.30 -5.33
C SER A 157 -25.45 1.91 -6.46
N ARG A 158 -25.98 2.89 -7.19
CA ARG A 158 -25.22 3.63 -8.22
C ARG A 158 -24.05 4.41 -7.62
N HIS A 159 -24.26 5.06 -6.48
CA HIS A 159 -23.19 5.80 -5.80
C HIS A 159 -22.12 4.88 -5.22
N ILE A 160 -22.51 3.69 -4.74
CA ILE A 160 -21.57 2.67 -4.30
C ILE A 160 -20.73 2.21 -5.49
N ASP A 161 -21.36 1.72 -6.56
CA ASP A 161 -20.71 1.19 -7.76
C ASP A 161 -19.69 2.18 -8.35
N ALA A 162 -20.05 3.46 -8.42
CA ALA A 162 -19.17 4.52 -8.91
C ALA A 162 -17.93 4.77 -8.03
N ARG A 163 -17.92 4.29 -6.78
CA ARG A 163 -16.83 4.52 -5.81
C ARG A 163 -16.11 3.25 -5.38
N LEU A 164 -16.55 2.08 -5.82
CA LEU A 164 -15.86 0.82 -5.54
C LEU A 164 -14.48 0.80 -6.19
N PRO A 165 -13.45 0.27 -5.49
CA PRO A 165 -12.20 -0.08 -6.14
C PRO A 165 -12.46 -1.15 -7.20
N ARG A 166 -11.71 -1.10 -8.30
CA ARG A 166 -11.83 -2.06 -9.40
C ARG A 166 -10.65 -3.03 -9.38
N GLY A 167 -10.86 -4.25 -9.88
CA GLY A 167 -9.84 -5.30 -9.78
C GLY A 167 -9.69 -5.82 -8.34
N GLY A 168 -8.51 -6.23 -7.95
CA GLY A 168 -8.24 -6.72 -6.59
C GLY A 168 -7.96 -5.58 -5.61
N LEU A 169 -8.23 -5.80 -4.32
CA LEU A 169 -7.88 -4.91 -3.23
C LEU A 169 -7.15 -5.71 -2.15
N HIS A 170 -5.94 -5.31 -1.80
CA HIS A 170 -5.16 -5.96 -0.77
C HIS A 170 -4.68 -4.96 0.29
N ARG A 171 -4.69 -5.39 1.54
CA ARG A 171 -4.13 -4.64 2.67
C ARG A 171 -3.01 -5.43 3.30
N ILE A 172 -1.88 -4.79 3.45
CA ILE A 172 -0.67 -5.38 4.02
C ILE A 172 -0.29 -4.54 5.24
N SER A 173 -0.32 -5.16 6.41
CA SER A 173 0.05 -4.50 7.67
C SER A 173 1.55 -4.32 7.78
N ILE A 174 1.96 -3.20 8.34
CA ILE A 174 3.33 -2.91 8.76
C ILE A 174 3.28 -2.66 10.27
N ASP A 175 3.82 -3.60 11.02
CA ASP A 175 3.76 -3.59 12.48
C ASP A 175 5.04 -2.98 13.05
N VAL A 176 5.09 -1.65 13.07
CA VAL A 176 6.18 -0.91 13.73
C VAL A 176 5.69 -0.46 15.10
N PRO A 177 6.44 -0.68 16.20
CA PRO A 177 6.04 -0.25 17.53
C PRO A 177 5.67 1.23 17.59
N GLY A 178 4.44 1.54 18.04
CA GLY A 178 3.92 2.91 18.15
C GLY A 178 3.51 3.56 16.82
N ALA A 179 3.66 2.87 15.69
CA ALA A 179 3.36 3.42 14.35
C ALA A 179 2.88 2.35 13.36
N ALA A 180 2.09 1.39 13.84
CA ALA A 180 1.47 0.38 12.98
C ALA A 180 0.53 1.03 11.96
N HIS A 181 0.63 0.60 10.70
CA HIS A 181 -0.17 1.13 9.60
C HIS A 181 -0.34 0.11 8.48
N GLU A 182 -1.15 0.44 7.46
CA GLU A 182 -1.43 -0.46 6.35
C GLU A 182 -0.98 0.14 5.01
N VAL A 183 -0.52 -0.74 4.12
CA VAL A 183 -0.41 -0.46 2.68
C VAL A 183 -1.63 -1.05 1.99
N THR A 184 -2.44 -0.20 1.37
CA THR A 184 -3.56 -0.61 0.53
C THR A 184 -3.09 -0.63 -0.92
N VAL A 185 -3.18 -1.78 -1.58
CA VAL A 185 -2.81 -2.00 -3.00
C VAL A 185 -4.05 -2.34 -3.79
N GLY A 186 -4.31 -1.66 -4.89
CA GLY A 186 -5.49 -1.89 -5.73
C GLY A 186 -5.58 -0.91 -6.89
N PHE A 187 -6.76 -0.78 -7.47
CA PHE A 187 -7.07 0.15 -8.55
C PHE A 187 -8.21 1.08 -8.17
N HIS A 188 -8.19 2.34 -8.65
CA HIS A 188 -9.22 3.36 -8.37
C HIS A 188 -9.42 3.63 -6.87
N LEU A 189 -8.32 3.87 -6.15
CA LEU A 189 -8.33 4.03 -4.70
C LEU A 189 -8.69 5.45 -4.21
N ALA A 190 -8.87 6.44 -5.08
CA ALA A 190 -9.08 7.84 -4.69
C ALA A 190 -10.21 8.03 -3.65
N ASN A 191 -11.31 7.29 -3.79
CA ASN A 191 -12.42 7.34 -2.82
C ASN A 191 -12.06 6.71 -1.47
N LEU A 192 -11.23 5.66 -1.45
CA LEU A 192 -10.73 5.05 -0.22
C LEU A 192 -9.76 6.01 0.49
N VAL A 193 -8.89 6.68 -0.26
CA VAL A 193 -8.02 7.74 0.26
C VAL A 193 -8.85 8.84 0.90
N ALA A 194 -9.88 9.35 0.18
CA ALA A 194 -10.76 10.40 0.69
C ALA A 194 -11.48 9.96 1.98
N GLN A 195 -12.00 8.75 2.03
CA GLN A 195 -12.65 8.23 3.24
C GLN A 195 -11.68 8.05 4.41
N ALA A 196 -10.46 7.59 4.15
CA ALA A 196 -9.41 7.49 5.17
C ALA A 196 -9.03 8.88 5.71
N LEU A 197 -8.83 9.85 4.83
CA LEU A 197 -8.54 11.24 5.20
C LEU A 197 -9.68 11.89 5.99
N ARG A 198 -10.93 11.60 5.65
CA ARG A 198 -12.10 12.06 6.42
C ARG A 198 -12.05 11.56 7.87
N ARG A 199 -11.65 10.32 8.10
CA ARG A 199 -11.47 9.77 9.46
C ARG A 199 -10.29 10.39 10.19
N LEU A 200 -9.16 10.55 9.48
CA LEU A 200 -7.92 11.06 10.07
C LEU A 200 -8.01 12.56 10.40
N ALA A 201 -8.54 13.36 9.49
CA ALA A 201 -8.52 14.81 9.64
C ALA A 201 -9.65 15.36 10.53
N ALA A 202 -10.79 14.65 10.66
CA ALA A 202 -11.92 15.08 11.52
C ALA A 202 -12.24 16.59 11.40
N SER A 203 -12.35 17.12 10.18
CA SER A 203 -12.55 18.54 9.83
C SER A 203 -11.30 19.45 9.94
N ARG A 204 -10.11 18.89 10.17
CA ARG A 204 -8.85 19.65 10.14
C ARG A 204 -8.36 19.87 8.72
N PRO A 205 -7.54 20.90 8.48
CA PRO A 205 -7.03 21.19 7.15
C PRO A 205 -6.11 20.07 6.64
N ILE A 206 -6.17 19.83 5.34
CA ILE A 206 -5.35 18.84 4.62
C ILE A 206 -4.55 19.57 3.55
N MET A 207 -3.28 19.21 3.41
CA MET A 207 -2.45 19.65 2.29
C MET A 207 -1.98 18.46 1.48
N VAL A 208 -2.15 18.54 0.16
CA VAL A 208 -1.58 17.60 -0.80
C VAL A 208 -0.30 18.20 -1.38
N VAL A 209 0.82 17.53 -1.20
CA VAL A 209 2.09 17.86 -1.84
C VAL A 209 2.29 16.95 -3.04
N SER A 210 2.53 17.53 -4.20
CA SER A 210 2.75 16.82 -5.47
C SER A 210 3.83 17.50 -6.30
N ASP A 211 4.32 16.84 -7.35
CA ASP A 211 5.14 17.49 -8.37
C ASP A 211 4.33 17.80 -9.65
N SER A 212 4.88 18.63 -10.54
CA SER A 212 4.17 19.07 -11.75
C SER A 212 3.79 17.92 -12.69
N VAL A 213 4.51 16.80 -12.68
CA VAL A 213 4.24 15.65 -13.56
C VAL A 213 3.10 14.80 -12.98
N ALA A 214 3.19 14.47 -11.70
CA ALA A 214 2.15 13.71 -11.02
C ALA A 214 0.86 14.54 -10.89
N ALA A 215 0.96 15.84 -10.60
CA ALA A 215 -0.19 16.72 -10.46
C ALA A 215 -1.02 16.81 -11.73
N GLY A 216 -0.39 17.00 -12.87
CA GLY A 216 -1.10 17.11 -14.16
C GLY A 216 -1.87 15.86 -14.58
N ARG A 217 -1.71 14.75 -13.86
CA ARG A 217 -2.34 13.46 -14.19
C ARG A 217 -3.25 12.92 -13.08
N HIS A 218 -2.93 13.18 -11.82
CA HIS A 218 -3.46 12.41 -10.69
C HIS A 218 -4.05 13.26 -9.56
N VAL A 219 -3.78 14.57 -9.50
CA VAL A 219 -4.30 15.45 -8.44
C VAL A 219 -5.80 15.65 -8.56
N ASP A 220 -6.30 15.96 -9.76
CA ASP A 220 -7.71 16.29 -9.95
C ASP A 220 -8.66 15.16 -9.51
N PRO A 221 -8.44 13.87 -9.87
CA PRO A 221 -9.28 12.78 -9.39
C PRO A 221 -9.29 12.65 -7.85
N LEU A 222 -8.14 12.86 -7.19
CA LEU A 222 -8.06 12.84 -5.74
C LEU A 222 -8.83 14.01 -5.11
N ILE A 223 -8.65 15.22 -5.62
CA ILE A 223 -9.35 16.42 -5.12
C ILE A 223 -10.86 16.30 -5.32
N GLU A 224 -11.32 15.73 -6.43
CA GLU A 224 -12.74 15.46 -6.67
C GLU A 224 -13.30 14.44 -5.68
N ALA A 225 -12.57 13.36 -5.39
CA ALA A 225 -12.95 12.40 -4.37
C ALA A 225 -13.02 13.03 -2.97
N LEU A 226 -12.05 13.89 -2.62
CA LEU A 226 -12.05 14.64 -1.36
C LEU A 226 -13.26 15.57 -1.25
N LYS A 227 -13.54 16.38 -2.28
CA LYS A 227 -14.74 17.23 -2.34
C LYS A 227 -16.02 16.43 -2.18
N SER A 228 -16.13 15.28 -2.85
CA SER A 228 -17.27 14.37 -2.75
C SER A 228 -17.44 13.78 -1.34
N ALA A 229 -16.35 13.68 -0.57
CA ALA A 229 -16.36 13.29 0.84
C ALA A 229 -16.58 14.48 1.80
N GLY A 230 -16.80 15.70 1.27
CA GLY A 230 -16.98 16.91 2.07
C GLY A 230 -15.70 17.48 2.65
N ILE A 231 -14.55 17.21 2.02
CA ILE A 231 -13.22 17.64 2.47
C ILE A 231 -12.67 18.67 1.50
N SER A 232 -12.17 19.78 2.03
CA SER A 232 -11.33 20.72 1.29
C SER A 232 -9.86 20.40 1.55
N ALA A 233 -9.03 20.44 0.51
CA ALA A 233 -7.59 20.25 0.63
C ALA A 233 -6.86 21.29 -0.23
N ALA A 234 -5.80 21.89 0.32
CA ALA A 234 -4.88 22.70 -0.43
C ALA A 234 -3.90 21.82 -1.22
N VAL A 235 -3.40 22.33 -2.35
CA VAL A 235 -2.40 21.62 -3.18
C VAL A 235 -1.15 22.48 -3.28
N HIS A 236 0.00 21.91 -2.91
CA HIS A 236 1.31 22.53 -3.08
C HIS A 236 2.17 21.74 -4.05
N LEU A 237 2.76 22.41 -5.03
CA LEU A 237 3.61 21.76 -6.04
C LEU A 237 5.08 21.99 -5.74
N VAL A 238 5.86 20.90 -5.75
CA VAL A 238 7.32 20.93 -5.71
C VAL A 238 7.90 20.64 -7.11
N PRO A 239 9.18 20.95 -7.37
CA PRO A 239 9.84 20.53 -8.61
C PRO A 239 9.76 19.02 -8.82
N ALA A 240 9.73 18.55 -10.07
CA ALA A 240 9.75 17.13 -10.38
C ALA A 240 11.14 16.51 -10.18
N GLY A 241 11.18 15.21 -9.83
CA GLY A 241 12.41 14.43 -9.68
C GLY A 241 13.24 14.83 -8.46
N GLU A 242 14.56 14.65 -8.53
CA GLU A 242 15.48 14.89 -7.40
C GLU A 242 15.52 16.35 -6.91
N ALA A 243 15.13 17.31 -7.75
CA ALA A 243 15.02 18.71 -7.35
C ALA A 243 13.94 18.96 -6.27
N ALA A 244 12.95 18.07 -6.15
CA ALA A 244 12.00 18.07 -5.05
C ALA A 244 12.68 17.89 -3.68
N LYS A 245 13.83 17.23 -3.63
CA LYS A 245 14.56 16.91 -2.40
C LYS A 245 15.55 17.98 -1.98
N GLU A 246 15.50 19.16 -2.57
CA GLU A 246 16.35 20.27 -2.16
C GLU A 246 15.77 21.01 -0.94
N LEU A 247 16.63 21.61 -0.13
CA LEU A 247 16.23 22.42 1.04
C LEU A 247 15.28 23.56 0.66
N ARG A 248 15.43 24.11 -0.55
CA ARG A 248 14.54 25.15 -1.06
C ARG A 248 13.10 24.65 -1.24
N ALA A 249 12.92 23.45 -1.79
CA ALA A 249 11.60 22.85 -1.96
C ALA A 249 10.95 22.56 -0.59
N LEU A 250 11.72 22.03 0.36
CA LEU A 250 11.25 21.85 1.73
C LEU A 250 10.77 23.18 2.36
N SER A 251 11.53 24.26 2.17
CA SER A 251 11.16 25.59 2.68
C SER A 251 9.84 26.10 2.08
N THR A 252 9.56 25.84 0.80
CA THR A 252 8.28 26.22 0.17
C THR A 252 7.10 25.43 0.74
N ILE A 253 7.31 24.13 1.09
CA ILE A 253 6.28 23.33 1.78
C ILE A 253 5.96 23.95 3.14
N TYR A 254 6.96 24.37 3.93
CA TYR A 254 6.70 24.99 5.23
C TYR A 254 5.92 26.32 5.10
N GLY A 255 6.26 27.14 4.10
CA GLY A 255 5.49 28.36 3.79
C GLY A 255 4.02 28.03 3.53
N ALA A 256 3.76 27.08 2.65
CA ALA A 256 2.41 26.67 2.30
C ALA A 256 1.65 26.06 3.50
N LEU A 257 2.31 25.26 4.35
CA LEU A 257 1.71 24.73 5.57
C LEU A 257 1.29 25.84 6.54
N ALA A 258 2.10 26.91 6.65
CA ALA A 258 1.79 28.08 7.47
C ALA A 258 0.63 28.89 6.91
N ASP A 259 0.65 29.17 5.59
CA ASP A 259 -0.37 29.97 4.91
C ASP A 259 -1.75 29.29 4.96
N GLU A 260 -1.80 27.96 4.84
CA GLU A 260 -3.03 27.17 4.93
C GLU A 260 -3.45 26.82 6.39
N GLY A 261 -2.71 27.29 7.38
CA GLY A 261 -3.04 27.06 8.78
C GLY A 261 -3.01 25.59 9.19
N ILE A 262 -2.14 24.77 8.59
CA ILE A 262 -1.99 23.37 8.95
C ILE A 262 -1.43 23.30 10.39
N ASP A 263 -2.26 22.88 11.30
CA ASP A 263 -1.91 22.73 12.71
C ASP A 263 -1.36 21.33 13.02
N ARG A 264 -1.13 21.03 14.31
CA ARG A 264 -0.60 19.74 14.77
C ARG A 264 -1.52 18.56 14.48
N GLU A 265 -2.81 18.80 14.34
CA GLU A 265 -3.83 17.81 14.03
C GLU A 265 -4.12 17.71 12.52
N GLY A 266 -3.50 18.56 11.71
CA GLY A 266 -3.60 18.53 10.26
C GLY A 266 -2.98 17.28 9.66
N VAL A 267 -3.25 17.04 8.38
CA VAL A 267 -2.74 15.88 7.64
C VAL A 267 -2.06 16.35 6.36
N LEU A 268 -0.83 15.88 6.15
CA LEU A 268 -0.12 16.06 4.90
C LEU A 268 -0.27 14.81 4.04
N VAL A 269 -0.57 14.97 2.76
CA VAL A 269 -0.66 13.87 1.78
C VAL A 269 0.45 14.06 0.75
N SER A 270 1.29 13.07 0.54
CA SER A 270 2.21 13.05 -0.60
C SER A 270 1.58 12.30 -1.76
N LEU A 271 1.40 12.94 -2.91
CA LEU A 271 0.93 12.33 -4.16
C LEU A 271 2.03 12.46 -5.21
N GLY A 272 2.82 11.40 -5.42
CA GLY A 272 3.94 11.49 -6.36
C GLY A 272 4.89 10.30 -6.28
N GLY A 273 6.04 10.44 -6.93
CA GLY A 273 7.14 9.48 -6.86
C GLY A 273 7.88 9.52 -5.52
N GLY A 274 8.94 8.73 -5.40
CA GLY A 274 9.75 8.63 -4.17
C GLY A 274 10.30 9.97 -3.68
N SER A 275 10.72 10.86 -4.59
CA SER A 275 11.25 12.19 -4.22
C SER A 275 10.20 13.07 -3.55
N VAL A 276 8.94 13.02 -4.01
CA VAL A 276 7.81 13.72 -3.37
C VAL A 276 7.52 13.10 -2.01
N GLY A 277 7.48 11.77 -1.92
CA GLY A 277 7.28 11.05 -0.66
C GLY A 277 8.33 11.40 0.39
N ASP A 278 9.60 11.46 -0.01
CA ASP A 278 10.72 11.79 0.88
C ASP A 278 10.64 13.22 1.43
N VAL A 279 10.47 14.23 0.55
CA VAL A 279 10.43 15.62 1.00
C VAL A 279 9.17 15.95 1.79
N ALA A 280 8.00 15.44 1.36
CA ALA A 280 6.74 15.63 2.08
C ALA A 280 6.75 14.91 3.43
N GLY A 281 7.26 13.67 3.48
CA GLY A 281 7.42 12.93 4.72
C GLY A 281 8.39 13.61 5.70
N PHE A 282 9.50 14.19 5.21
CA PHE A 282 10.41 14.96 6.05
C PHE A 282 9.79 16.28 6.51
N ALA A 283 9.01 16.96 5.64
CA ALA A 283 8.22 18.11 6.05
C ALA A 283 7.24 17.74 7.17
N ALA A 284 6.51 16.63 7.03
CA ALA A 284 5.59 16.15 8.06
C ALA A 284 6.30 15.80 9.38
N ALA A 285 7.48 15.18 9.32
CA ALA A 285 8.27 14.81 10.48
C ALA A 285 8.74 16.02 11.30
N THR A 286 8.97 17.16 10.64
CA THR A 286 9.59 18.34 11.25
C THR A 286 8.61 19.47 11.50
N TRP A 287 7.54 19.60 10.72
CA TRP A 287 6.47 20.58 10.94
C TRP A 287 5.82 20.34 12.30
N MET A 288 5.76 21.37 13.13
CA MET A 288 5.23 21.32 14.51
C MET A 288 5.75 20.14 15.36
N ARG A 289 6.95 19.65 15.07
CA ARG A 289 7.62 18.47 15.65
C ARG A 289 6.94 17.13 15.35
N GLY A 290 6.25 17.05 14.21
CA GLY A 290 5.59 15.87 13.70
C GLY A 290 4.09 16.03 13.55
N ILE A 291 3.62 15.85 12.31
CA ILE A 291 2.20 15.76 11.96
C ILE A 291 1.94 14.45 11.22
N ARG A 292 0.68 14.05 11.17
CA ARG A 292 0.28 12.86 10.42
C ARG A 292 0.52 13.06 8.92
N TYR A 293 0.98 12.01 8.25
CA TYR A 293 1.03 12.06 6.80
C TYR A 293 0.58 10.74 6.17
N VAL A 294 0.05 10.84 4.95
CA VAL A 294 -0.44 9.74 4.12
C VAL A 294 0.38 9.73 2.83
N GLN A 295 0.81 8.55 2.40
CA GLN A 295 1.49 8.39 1.12
C GLN A 295 0.56 7.83 0.04
N VAL A 296 0.58 8.47 -1.12
CA VAL A 296 -0.09 8.03 -2.36
C VAL A 296 0.97 7.97 -3.46
N PRO A 297 1.78 6.88 -3.48
CA PRO A 297 2.87 6.73 -4.44
C PRO A 297 2.32 6.56 -5.87
N THR A 298 2.92 7.26 -6.86
CA THR A 298 2.50 7.22 -8.26
C THR A 298 3.49 6.51 -9.18
N THR A 299 4.64 6.07 -8.68
CA THR A 299 5.62 5.29 -9.44
C THR A 299 5.76 3.89 -8.87
N LEU A 300 6.07 2.90 -9.71
CA LEU A 300 6.25 1.52 -9.26
C LEU A 300 7.34 1.41 -8.18
N LEU A 301 8.46 2.13 -8.36
CA LEU A 301 9.53 2.20 -7.37
C LEU A 301 9.03 2.71 -6.01
N ALA A 302 8.22 3.77 -6.02
CA ALA A 302 7.67 4.29 -4.77
C ALA A 302 6.68 3.32 -4.11
N MET A 303 5.84 2.63 -4.90
CA MET A 303 4.85 1.67 -4.40
C MET A 303 5.48 0.47 -3.70
N VAL A 304 6.61 -0.04 -4.23
CA VAL A 304 7.22 -1.29 -3.74
C VAL A 304 8.44 -1.05 -2.85
N ASP A 305 8.96 0.19 -2.83
CA ASP A 305 10.18 0.49 -2.10
C ASP A 305 10.09 1.77 -1.24
N SER A 306 10.23 2.96 -1.78
CA SER A 306 10.50 4.17 -1.00
C SER A 306 9.36 4.59 -0.06
N SER A 307 8.10 4.29 -0.35
CA SER A 307 6.97 4.60 0.54
C SER A 307 6.94 3.75 1.82
N ILE A 308 7.68 2.63 1.85
CA ILE A 308 7.60 1.62 2.91
C ILE A 308 8.84 1.71 3.81
N GLY A 309 8.61 1.92 5.12
CA GLY A 309 9.68 1.90 6.12
C GLY A 309 10.06 3.26 6.69
N GLY A 310 9.31 4.32 6.34
CA GLY A 310 9.34 5.62 7.02
C GLY A 310 10.62 6.44 6.83
N LYS A 311 11.56 6.03 5.99
CA LYS A 311 12.75 6.83 5.67
C LYS A 311 12.34 8.04 4.84
N THR A 312 12.56 9.24 5.38
CA THR A 312 12.27 10.50 4.70
C THR A 312 13.50 11.38 4.75
N ALA A 313 13.84 12.05 3.65
CA ALA A 313 15.09 12.80 3.58
C ALA A 313 15.09 13.85 2.46
N ILE A 314 16.03 14.79 2.60
CA ILE A 314 16.42 15.74 1.56
C ILE A 314 17.90 15.57 1.20
N ASN A 315 18.25 16.08 0.01
CA ASN A 315 19.61 16.13 -0.46
C ASN A 315 20.31 17.41 0.02
N LEU A 316 21.59 17.28 0.30
CA LEU A 316 22.47 18.40 0.61
C LEU A 316 23.59 18.47 -0.44
N PRO A 317 24.30 19.58 -0.57
CA PRO A 317 25.48 19.66 -1.46
C PRO A 317 26.52 18.58 -1.21
N ALA A 318 26.61 18.09 0.03
CA ALA A 318 27.52 17.03 0.43
C ALA A 318 27.11 15.62 -0.03
N GLY A 319 25.81 15.39 -0.34
CA GLY A 319 25.33 14.10 -0.81
C GLY A 319 23.82 13.93 -0.70
N LYS A 320 23.32 12.83 -1.28
CA LYS A 320 21.89 12.46 -1.23
C LYS A 320 21.50 11.95 0.17
N ASN A 321 20.26 12.24 0.58
CA ASN A 321 19.58 11.68 1.77
C ASN A 321 20.34 11.90 3.10
N LEU A 322 21.16 12.95 3.21
CA LEU A 322 21.98 13.19 4.40
C LEU A 322 21.21 13.86 5.56
N ALA A 323 20.14 14.56 5.26
CA ALA A 323 19.26 15.17 6.26
C ALA A 323 17.87 14.56 6.15
N GLY A 324 17.36 13.99 7.24
CA GLY A 324 16.08 13.30 7.22
C GLY A 324 15.66 12.78 8.58
N ALA A 325 14.54 12.06 8.59
CA ALA A 325 13.98 11.42 9.77
C ALA A 325 13.37 10.06 9.41
N VAL A 326 13.24 9.19 10.40
CA VAL A 326 12.36 8.02 10.30
C VAL A 326 11.00 8.43 10.81
N HIS A 327 10.05 8.64 9.91
CA HIS A 327 8.68 9.06 10.21
C HIS A 327 7.70 8.19 9.42
N GLN A 328 6.99 7.31 10.14
CA GLN A 328 6.07 6.37 9.50
C GLN A 328 4.81 7.10 9.02
N PRO A 329 4.31 6.82 7.81
CA PRO A 329 3.00 7.29 7.38
C PRO A 329 1.91 6.60 8.20
N VAL A 330 0.76 7.26 8.33
CA VAL A 330 -0.42 6.64 8.98
C VAL A 330 -1.19 5.71 8.04
N ALA A 331 -0.98 5.84 6.72
CA ALA A 331 -1.49 4.94 5.69
C ALA A 331 -0.71 5.15 4.37
N ILE A 332 -0.66 4.09 3.55
CA ILE A 332 -0.09 4.12 2.19
C ILE A 332 -1.15 3.57 1.23
N PHE A 333 -1.40 4.27 0.12
CA PHE A 333 -2.34 3.85 -0.92
C PHE A 333 -1.64 3.73 -2.26
N SER A 334 -1.31 2.51 -2.65
CA SER A 334 -0.68 2.18 -3.93
C SER A 334 -1.75 1.91 -4.99
N ASP A 335 -2.23 2.98 -5.65
CA ASP A 335 -3.20 2.89 -6.74
C ASP A 335 -2.48 2.53 -8.04
N LEU A 336 -2.65 1.29 -8.47
CA LEU A 336 -1.96 0.75 -9.64
C LEU A 336 -2.44 1.38 -10.96
N GLU A 337 -3.55 2.08 -10.96
CA GLU A 337 -4.01 2.87 -12.12
C GLU A 337 -2.97 3.93 -12.53
N TYR A 338 -2.22 4.48 -11.57
CA TYR A 338 -1.18 5.46 -11.85
C TYR A 338 -0.04 4.90 -12.71
N LEU A 339 0.17 3.58 -12.68
CA LEU A 339 1.20 2.92 -13.48
C LEU A 339 0.87 2.89 -14.98
N GLU A 340 -0.40 3.08 -15.37
CA GLU A 340 -0.79 3.14 -16.79
C GLU A 340 -0.17 4.33 -17.51
N THR A 341 0.04 5.43 -16.79
CA THR A 341 0.63 6.66 -17.33
C THR A 341 2.13 6.80 -17.06
N LEU A 342 2.72 5.85 -16.32
CA LEU A 342 4.13 5.89 -15.97
C LEU A 342 5.00 5.57 -17.18
N ALA A 343 6.06 6.32 -17.41
CA ALA A 343 7.02 6.06 -18.48
C ALA A 343 7.66 4.67 -18.32
N ASP A 344 7.89 3.95 -19.42
CA ASP A 344 8.42 2.58 -19.41
C ASP A 344 9.76 2.46 -18.67
N ALA A 345 10.62 3.44 -18.80
CA ALA A 345 11.90 3.44 -18.11
C ALA A 345 11.76 3.56 -16.58
N GLU A 346 10.77 4.33 -16.09
CA GLU A 346 10.45 4.44 -14.67
C GLU A 346 9.75 3.16 -14.17
N PHE A 347 8.90 2.55 -14.99
CA PHE A 347 8.28 1.26 -14.68
C PHE A 347 9.35 0.17 -14.52
N ARG A 348 10.30 0.07 -15.47
CA ARG A 348 11.44 -0.87 -15.38
C ARG A 348 12.32 -0.60 -14.17
N SER A 349 12.53 0.68 -13.82
CA SER A 349 13.27 1.04 -12.61
C SER A 349 12.63 0.46 -11.34
N GLY A 350 11.30 0.55 -11.21
CA GLY A 350 10.59 -0.09 -10.10
C GLY A 350 10.60 -1.62 -10.17
N LEU A 351 10.59 -2.19 -11.37
CA LEU A 351 10.68 -3.64 -11.58
C LEU A 351 12.01 -4.23 -11.09
N ALA A 352 13.10 -3.47 -11.13
CA ALA A 352 14.37 -3.89 -10.56
C ALA A 352 14.24 -4.18 -9.05
N GLU A 353 13.48 -3.36 -8.32
CA GLU A 353 13.23 -3.56 -6.89
C GLU A 353 12.33 -4.77 -6.61
N ILE A 354 11.34 -5.03 -7.47
CA ILE A 354 10.50 -6.24 -7.39
C ILE A 354 11.38 -7.49 -7.57
N ILE A 355 12.22 -7.50 -8.60
CA ILE A 355 13.15 -8.61 -8.86
C ILE A 355 14.13 -8.78 -7.68
N LYS A 356 14.65 -7.68 -7.15
CA LYS A 356 15.55 -7.69 -5.99
C LYS A 356 14.93 -8.38 -4.78
N VAL A 357 13.75 -7.94 -4.35
CA VAL A 357 13.12 -8.50 -3.14
C VAL A 357 12.72 -9.96 -3.34
N ALA A 358 12.31 -10.36 -4.55
CA ALA A 358 12.04 -11.74 -4.88
C ALA A 358 13.31 -12.60 -4.77
N LEU A 359 14.42 -12.17 -5.37
CA LEU A 359 15.69 -12.90 -5.36
C LEU A 359 16.21 -13.16 -3.95
N VAL A 360 16.09 -12.19 -3.03
CA VAL A 360 16.67 -12.30 -1.68
C VAL A 360 15.73 -12.97 -0.67
N ALA A 361 14.41 -13.10 -0.94
CA ALA A 361 13.45 -13.49 0.08
C ALA A 361 12.43 -14.56 -0.34
N ASP A 362 12.14 -14.77 -1.64
CA ASP A 362 11.04 -15.64 -2.05
C ASP A 362 11.28 -16.35 -3.40
N ARG A 363 11.69 -17.63 -3.34
CA ARG A 363 11.89 -18.46 -4.54
C ARG A 363 10.59 -18.57 -5.37
N SER A 364 9.45 -18.76 -4.74
CA SER A 364 8.19 -18.91 -5.44
C SER A 364 7.80 -17.66 -6.21
N PHE A 365 8.22 -16.49 -5.73
CA PHE A 365 8.01 -15.23 -6.43
C PHE A 365 8.94 -15.10 -7.64
N VAL A 366 10.18 -15.55 -7.54
CA VAL A 366 11.10 -15.60 -8.70
C VAL A 366 10.57 -16.53 -9.78
N ASP A 367 10.05 -17.71 -9.39
CA ASP A 367 9.45 -18.66 -10.33
C ASP A 367 8.22 -18.02 -11.02
N TRP A 368 7.36 -17.36 -10.25
CA TRP A 368 6.20 -16.64 -10.78
C TRP A 368 6.61 -15.50 -11.73
N LEU A 369 7.62 -14.67 -11.36
CA LEU A 369 8.14 -13.60 -12.21
C LEU A 369 8.70 -14.16 -13.52
N SER A 370 9.37 -15.32 -13.48
CA SER A 370 9.94 -15.96 -14.66
C SER A 370 8.88 -16.32 -15.72
N VAL A 371 7.67 -16.66 -15.28
CA VAL A 371 6.53 -16.97 -16.15
C VAL A 371 5.79 -15.70 -16.58
N ASN A 372 5.53 -14.77 -15.64
CA ASN A 372 4.60 -13.66 -15.82
C ASN A 372 5.28 -12.35 -16.24
N LEU A 373 6.60 -12.32 -16.46
CA LEU A 373 7.35 -11.09 -16.72
C LEU A 373 6.85 -10.35 -17.97
N VAL A 374 6.43 -11.06 -19.04
CA VAL A 374 5.92 -10.45 -20.27
C VAL A 374 4.58 -9.74 -19.99
N ALA A 375 3.67 -10.40 -19.27
CA ALA A 375 2.40 -9.80 -18.85
C ALA A 375 2.63 -8.56 -17.98
N LEU A 376 3.57 -8.65 -17.04
CA LEU A 376 3.93 -7.54 -16.16
C LEU A 376 4.52 -6.35 -16.94
N LEU A 377 5.41 -6.59 -17.90
CA LEU A 377 5.95 -5.56 -18.80
C LEU A 377 4.86 -4.93 -19.69
N GLY A 378 3.85 -5.73 -20.09
CA GLY A 378 2.65 -5.28 -20.79
C GLY A 378 1.63 -4.57 -19.90
N ARG A 379 1.91 -4.40 -18.61
CA ARG A 379 1.02 -3.77 -17.61
C ARG A 379 -0.32 -4.48 -17.45
N ASP A 380 -0.32 -5.81 -17.60
CA ASP A 380 -1.49 -6.63 -17.30
C ASP A 380 -1.93 -6.41 -15.84
N LYS A 381 -3.21 -6.03 -15.64
CA LYS A 381 -3.69 -5.62 -14.31
C LYS A 381 -3.55 -6.72 -13.23
N PRO A 382 -3.95 -7.97 -13.48
CA PRO A 382 -3.69 -9.07 -12.56
C PRO A 382 -2.21 -9.28 -12.24
N ALA A 383 -1.34 -9.22 -13.27
CA ALA A 383 0.09 -9.40 -13.07
C ALA A 383 0.71 -8.23 -12.25
N MET A 384 0.31 -6.99 -12.51
CA MET A 384 0.73 -5.84 -11.72
C MET A 384 0.30 -5.96 -10.25
N LEU A 385 -0.96 -6.32 -10.01
CA LEU A 385 -1.50 -6.47 -8.66
C LEU A 385 -0.73 -7.53 -7.87
N GLU A 386 -0.53 -8.70 -8.46
CA GLU A 386 0.20 -9.80 -7.80
C GLU A 386 1.67 -9.45 -7.53
N ALA A 387 2.36 -8.85 -8.50
CA ALA A 387 3.75 -8.45 -8.34
C ALA A 387 3.93 -7.41 -7.23
N VAL A 388 3.12 -6.35 -7.24
CA VAL A 388 3.19 -5.27 -6.24
C VAL A 388 2.79 -5.80 -4.86
N ARG A 389 1.70 -6.57 -4.76
CA ARG A 389 1.26 -7.19 -3.51
C ARG A 389 2.36 -8.03 -2.85
N ARG A 390 3.01 -8.92 -3.63
CA ARG A 390 4.09 -9.78 -3.10
C ARG A 390 5.32 -8.97 -2.69
N ALA A 391 5.74 -8.01 -3.51
CA ALA A 391 6.88 -7.16 -3.19
C ALA A 391 6.64 -6.34 -1.92
N VAL A 392 5.46 -5.72 -1.81
CA VAL A 392 5.04 -4.97 -0.61
C VAL A 392 5.00 -5.87 0.62
N ALA A 393 4.43 -7.09 0.51
CA ALA A 393 4.33 -8.02 1.64
C ALA A 393 5.72 -8.44 2.15
N ILE A 394 6.67 -8.72 1.26
CA ILE A 394 8.04 -9.05 1.64
C ILE A 394 8.68 -7.86 2.37
N LYS A 395 8.61 -6.67 1.77
CA LYS A 395 9.23 -5.48 2.36
C LYS A 395 8.58 -5.09 3.69
N ALA A 396 7.25 -5.11 3.77
CA ALA A 396 6.50 -4.86 5.00
C ALA A 396 6.92 -5.81 6.13
N GLY A 397 7.05 -7.11 5.84
CA GLY A 397 7.52 -8.09 6.79
C GLY A 397 8.94 -7.82 7.31
N VAL A 398 9.86 -7.45 6.42
CA VAL A 398 11.23 -7.09 6.81
C VAL A 398 11.25 -5.81 7.64
N VAL A 399 10.51 -4.77 7.24
CA VAL A 399 10.42 -3.49 7.99
C VAL A 399 9.80 -3.68 9.36
N SER A 400 8.77 -4.53 9.48
CA SER A 400 8.13 -4.82 10.77
C SER A 400 9.10 -5.47 11.76
N ARG A 401 10.02 -6.33 11.29
CA ARG A 401 11.04 -6.97 12.14
C ARG A 401 12.26 -6.09 12.41
N ASP A 402 12.61 -5.20 11.49
CA ASP A 402 13.77 -4.30 11.63
C ASP A 402 13.45 -2.88 11.08
N PRO A 403 12.68 -2.08 11.85
CA PRO A 403 12.27 -0.74 11.40
C PRO A 403 13.44 0.24 11.20
N HIS A 404 14.55 0.05 11.94
CA HIS A 404 15.68 0.98 11.98
C HIS A 404 16.89 0.53 11.14
N GLU A 405 16.79 -0.60 10.41
CA GLU A 405 17.86 -1.14 9.58
C GLU A 405 19.17 -1.39 10.36
N THR A 406 19.02 -2.02 11.50
CA THR A 406 20.16 -2.39 12.35
C THR A 406 20.61 -3.85 12.15
N GLY A 407 19.88 -4.63 11.36
CA GLY A 407 20.10 -6.05 11.14
C GLY A 407 19.55 -6.57 9.82
N GLU A 408 18.50 -7.39 9.88
CA GLU A 408 17.91 -8.12 8.74
C GLU A 408 17.53 -7.23 7.56
N ARG A 409 17.06 -6.00 7.82
CA ARG A 409 16.65 -5.08 6.75
C ARG A 409 17.78 -4.76 5.78
N ALA A 410 19.04 -4.92 6.18
CA ALA A 410 20.18 -4.77 5.30
C ALA A 410 20.15 -5.71 4.08
N ILE A 411 19.39 -6.83 4.12
CA ILE A 411 19.20 -7.73 2.98
C ILE A 411 18.59 -7.01 1.76
N LEU A 412 17.77 -5.98 2.01
CA LEU A 412 17.15 -5.17 0.96
C LEU A 412 18.16 -4.31 0.20
N ASN A 413 19.40 -4.21 0.67
CA ASN A 413 20.49 -3.50 -0.01
C ASN A 413 21.24 -4.40 -1.03
N TYR A 414 20.67 -5.53 -1.43
CA TYR A 414 21.24 -6.36 -2.50
C TYR A 414 21.40 -5.55 -3.79
N GLY A 415 22.59 -5.51 -4.34
CA GLY A 415 22.96 -4.69 -5.49
C GLY A 415 23.23 -3.20 -5.20
N HIS A 416 22.82 -2.68 -4.05
CA HIS A 416 22.89 -1.24 -3.76
C HIS A 416 24.32 -0.71 -3.54
N THR A 417 25.23 -1.49 -2.97
CA THR A 417 26.63 -1.06 -2.76
C THR A 417 27.29 -0.62 -4.07
N VAL A 418 27.10 -1.40 -5.14
CA VAL A 418 27.61 -1.04 -6.47
C VAL A 418 26.68 -0.08 -7.18
N GLY A 419 25.35 -0.26 -7.05
CA GLY A 419 24.34 0.60 -7.67
C GLY A 419 24.52 2.09 -7.30
N HIS A 420 24.63 2.42 -6.02
CA HIS A 420 24.87 3.79 -5.55
C HIS A 420 26.22 4.34 -6.03
N ALA A 421 27.25 3.48 -6.08
CA ALA A 421 28.53 3.90 -6.62
C ALA A 421 28.46 4.22 -8.13
N LEU A 422 27.67 3.45 -8.88
CA LEU A 422 27.40 3.70 -10.30
C LEU A 422 26.62 5.01 -10.52
N GLU A 423 25.54 5.26 -9.74
CA GLU A 423 24.80 6.53 -9.81
C GLU A 423 25.72 7.73 -9.57
N ARG A 424 26.59 7.62 -8.56
CA ARG A 424 27.53 8.68 -8.22
C ARG A 424 28.60 8.88 -9.28
N ALA A 425 29.20 7.80 -9.78
CA ALA A 425 30.25 7.85 -10.80
C ALA A 425 29.76 8.32 -12.17
N ALA A 426 28.53 7.97 -12.54
CA ALA A 426 27.89 8.45 -13.76
C ALA A 426 27.47 9.92 -13.69
N GLY A 427 27.35 10.47 -12.50
CA GLY A 427 26.70 11.75 -12.22
C GLY A 427 25.21 11.59 -12.02
N PHE A 428 24.71 12.14 -10.93
CA PHE A 428 23.31 12.00 -10.53
C PHE A 428 22.32 12.41 -11.64
N GLY A 429 21.30 11.57 -11.86
CA GLY A 429 20.26 11.76 -12.87
C GLY A 429 20.58 11.22 -14.26
N ARG A 430 21.79 10.76 -14.55
CA ARG A 430 22.15 10.13 -15.82
C ARG A 430 21.80 8.65 -15.89
N LEU A 431 21.81 7.97 -14.76
CA LEU A 431 21.44 6.57 -14.62
C LEU A 431 20.24 6.51 -13.66
N ARG A 432 19.19 5.80 -14.03
CA ARG A 432 18.04 5.58 -13.15
C ARG A 432 18.39 4.62 -12.03
N HIS A 433 17.77 4.81 -10.88
CA HIS A 433 18.04 3.99 -9.69
C HIS A 433 17.94 2.49 -9.97
N GLY A 434 16.83 2.01 -10.56
CA GLY A 434 16.66 0.59 -10.84
C GLY A 434 17.64 0.04 -11.89
N GLU A 435 18.10 0.86 -12.84
CA GLU A 435 19.17 0.46 -13.77
C GLU A 435 20.49 0.29 -13.02
N ALA A 436 20.83 1.22 -12.14
CA ALA A 436 22.03 1.14 -11.30
C ALA A 436 22.00 -0.08 -10.37
N VAL A 437 20.85 -0.31 -9.72
CA VAL A 437 20.65 -1.47 -8.82
C VAL A 437 20.71 -2.78 -9.61
N ALA A 438 20.18 -2.85 -10.82
CA ALA A 438 20.23 -4.04 -11.66
C ALA A 438 21.68 -4.42 -12.03
N TRP A 439 22.49 -3.45 -12.44
CA TRP A 439 23.93 -3.67 -12.67
C TRP A 439 24.67 -4.00 -11.37
N GLY A 440 24.25 -3.40 -10.27
CA GLY A 440 24.76 -3.75 -8.94
C GLY A 440 24.42 -5.18 -8.54
N MET A 441 23.20 -5.66 -8.82
CA MET A 441 22.81 -7.07 -8.62
C MET A 441 23.64 -8.02 -9.50
N GLU A 442 23.90 -7.65 -10.76
CA GLU A 442 24.74 -8.45 -11.65
C GLU A 442 26.15 -8.62 -11.10
N VAL A 443 26.74 -7.56 -10.56
CA VAL A 443 28.04 -7.63 -9.87
C VAL A 443 27.94 -8.46 -8.59
N ALA A 444 26.96 -8.20 -7.73
CA ALA A 444 26.81 -8.90 -6.44
C ALA A 444 26.56 -10.41 -6.63
N GLY A 445 25.76 -10.80 -7.64
CA GLY A 445 25.56 -12.20 -7.98
C GLY A 445 26.84 -12.90 -8.41
N ARG A 446 27.66 -12.26 -9.25
CA ARG A 446 28.98 -12.80 -9.64
C ARG A 446 29.96 -12.84 -8.49
N LEU A 447 29.94 -11.85 -7.61
CA LEU A 447 30.71 -11.89 -6.36
C LEU A 447 30.28 -13.05 -5.47
N SER A 448 28.99 -13.31 -5.36
CA SER A 448 28.45 -14.44 -4.61
C SER A 448 29.01 -15.78 -5.13
N LEU A 449 29.05 -15.94 -6.46
CA LEU A 449 29.63 -17.14 -7.07
C LEU A 449 31.12 -17.25 -6.87
N SER A 450 31.88 -16.15 -7.13
CA SER A 450 33.35 -16.15 -7.08
C SER A 450 33.89 -16.29 -5.66
N SER A 451 33.15 -15.84 -4.65
CA SER A 451 33.48 -16.04 -3.22
C SER A 451 33.07 -17.42 -2.68
N GLY A 452 32.42 -18.27 -3.51
CA GLY A 452 31.88 -19.56 -3.07
C GLY A 452 30.63 -19.46 -2.20
N ALA A 453 30.06 -18.25 -2.08
CA ALA A 453 28.85 -18.02 -1.30
C ALA A 453 27.58 -18.44 -2.03
N GLY A 454 27.52 -18.29 -3.35
CA GLY A 454 26.34 -18.48 -4.16
C GLY A 454 26.39 -19.67 -5.10
N THR A 455 25.24 -20.01 -5.69
CA THR A 455 25.12 -21.11 -6.67
C THR A 455 25.13 -20.60 -8.12
N PRO A 456 25.63 -21.39 -9.08
CA PRO A 456 25.55 -21.05 -10.51
C PRO A 456 24.09 -20.89 -11.01
N GLU A 457 23.14 -21.64 -10.44
CA GLU A 457 21.73 -21.54 -10.76
C GLU A 457 21.18 -20.15 -10.40
N ALA A 458 21.42 -19.68 -9.18
CA ALA A 458 20.94 -18.39 -8.71
C ALA A 458 21.42 -17.24 -9.60
N VAL A 459 22.71 -17.26 -9.96
CA VAL A 459 23.29 -16.21 -10.82
C VAL A 459 22.73 -16.26 -12.24
N ARG A 460 22.52 -17.46 -12.82
CA ARG A 460 21.89 -17.59 -14.15
C ARG A 460 20.45 -17.11 -14.14
N THR A 461 19.67 -17.49 -13.14
CA THR A 461 18.24 -17.09 -13.01
C THR A 461 18.13 -15.58 -12.85
N GLN A 462 18.92 -14.98 -11.97
CA GLN A 462 18.99 -13.54 -11.80
C GLN A 462 19.32 -12.81 -13.11
N HIS A 463 20.43 -13.22 -13.78
CA HIS A 463 20.86 -12.63 -15.06
C HIS A 463 19.74 -12.69 -16.11
N ALA A 464 19.11 -13.85 -16.26
CA ALA A 464 18.03 -14.05 -17.22
C ALA A 464 16.80 -13.14 -16.92
N LEU A 465 16.42 -12.97 -15.67
CA LEU A 465 15.33 -12.07 -15.28
C LEU A 465 15.67 -10.61 -15.56
N LEU A 466 16.84 -10.14 -15.14
CA LEU A 466 17.30 -8.76 -15.36
C LEU A 466 17.41 -8.44 -16.86
N GLN A 467 17.94 -9.38 -17.67
CA GLN A 467 18.06 -9.23 -19.11
C GLN A 467 16.68 -9.18 -19.78
N ARG A 468 15.78 -10.11 -19.47
CA ARG A 468 14.41 -10.15 -20.01
C ARG A 468 13.59 -8.94 -19.59
N ALA A 469 13.83 -8.37 -18.40
CA ALA A 469 13.22 -7.12 -17.95
C ALA A 469 13.77 -5.89 -18.69
N GLY A 470 14.82 -6.04 -19.50
CA GLY A 470 15.47 -4.95 -20.23
C GLY A 470 16.33 -4.04 -19.35
N LEU A 471 16.65 -4.48 -18.13
CA LEU A 471 17.42 -3.70 -17.14
C LEU A 471 18.93 -3.71 -17.39
N LEU A 472 19.43 -4.66 -18.17
CA LEU A 472 20.84 -4.76 -18.57
C LEU A 472 21.07 -4.31 -20.03
N ALA A 473 20.11 -3.62 -20.65
CA ALA A 473 20.20 -3.21 -22.07
C ALA A 473 21.34 -2.20 -22.29
N ASN A 474 21.51 -1.26 -21.38
CA ASN A 474 22.52 -0.23 -21.47
C ASN A 474 23.54 -0.40 -20.36
N ARG A 475 24.80 -0.69 -20.73
CA ARG A 475 25.90 -0.77 -19.76
C ARG A 475 26.25 0.64 -19.29
N PRO A 476 26.41 0.86 -17.95
CA PRO A 476 26.81 2.16 -17.44
C PRO A 476 28.21 2.56 -17.94
N GLU A 477 28.30 3.74 -18.54
CA GLU A 477 29.58 4.33 -18.93
C GLU A 477 30.14 5.13 -17.76
N VAL A 478 31.09 4.56 -17.05
CA VAL A 478 31.74 5.18 -15.89
C VAL A 478 33.27 5.00 -15.98
N LYS A 479 33.99 6.00 -15.50
CA LYS A 479 35.46 5.88 -15.41
C LYS A 479 35.82 5.02 -14.20
N ARG A 480 36.80 4.15 -14.39
CA ARG A 480 37.35 3.27 -13.36
C ARG A 480 37.68 4.00 -12.06
N ALA A 481 38.37 5.14 -12.17
CA ALA A 481 38.78 5.93 -11.00
C ALA A 481 37.60 6.49 -10.23
N ASP A 482 36.55 7.00 -10.93
CA ASP A 482 35.37 7.60 -10.31
C ASP A 482 34.54 6.55 -9.59
N LEU A 483 34.35 5.36 -10.21
CA LEU A 483 33.66 4.24 -9.57
C LEU A 483 34.36 3.77 -8.31
N TRP A 484 35.70 3.63 -8.36
CA TRP A 484 36.47 3.22 -7.20
C TRP A 484 36.41 4.25 -6.07
N GLN A 485 36.50 5.52 -6.42
CA GLN A 485 36.35 6.61 -5.46
C GLN A 485 34.93 6.59 -4.81
N ALA A 486 33.89 6.37 -5.59
CA ALA A 486 32.53 6.28 -5.10
C ALA A 486 32.34 5.12 -4.11
N LEU A 487 32.87 3.93 -4.43
CA LEU A 487 32.85 2.76 -3.53
C LEU A 487 33.61 3.01 -2.22
N ARG A 488 34.73 3.72 -2.27
CA ARG A 488 35.55 4.06 -1.08
C ARG A 488 34.85 5.09 -0.17
N HIS A 489 34.00 5.95 -0.70
CA HIS A 489 33.22 6.88 0.12
C HIS A 489 32.23 6.15 1.01
N ASP A 490 31.61 5.09 0.54
CA ASP A 490 30.74 4.22 1.31
C ASP A 490 31.52 3.48 2.43
N LYS A 491 32.75 3.09 2.15
CA LYS A 491 33.70 2.47 3.09
C LYS A 491 34.05 3.33 4.32
N LYS A 492 34.11 4.65 4.18
CA LYS A 492 34.46 5.57 5.30
C LYS A 492 33.34 5.66 6.34
N SER A 493 32.11 5.42 5.96
CA SER A 493 30.95 5.40 6.86
C SER A 493 30.83 4.11 7.68
N GLN A 494 31.50 3.00 7.27
CA GLN A 494 31.37 1.67 7.87
C GLN A 494 32.71 1.06 8.35
N ALA A 495 33.53 1.82 9.06
CA ALA A 495 34.76 1.32 9.70
C ALA A 495 35.79 0.64 8.77
N GLY A 496 35.77 0.93 7.47
CA GLY A 496 36.88 0.60 6.58
C GLY A 496 36.79 -0.64 5.69
N ALA A 497 35.80 -1.53 5.84
CA ALA A 497 35.58 -2.69 4.98
C ALA A 497 34.39 -2.50 4.01
N LEU A 498 34.54 -3.00 2.76
CA LEU A 498 33.40 -3.08 1.82
C LEU A 498 32.51 -4.26 2.21
N ARG A 499 31.27 -3.97 2.54
CA ARG A 499 30.28 -4.99 2.88
C ARG A 499 29.25 -5.13 1.79
N PHE A 500 28.90 -6.37 1.48
CA PHE A 500 27.93 -6.73 0.44
C PHE A 500 26.79 -7.55 1.01
N VAL A 501 25.66 -7.51 0.33
CA VAL A 501 24.67 -8.57 0.40
C VAL A 501 25.02 -9.57 -0.70
N LEU A 502 25.16 -10.84 -0.37
CA LEU A 502 25.51 -11.92 -1.28
C LEU A 502 24.38 -12.93 -1.38
N LEU A 503 23.99 -13.28 -2.61
CA LEU A 503 22.93 -14.24 -2.90
C LEU A 503 23.47 -15.67 -2.71
N ARG A 504 22.95 -16.39 -1.72
CA ARG A 504 23.27 -17.79 -1.48
C ARG A 504 22.61 -18.71 -2.50
N GLU A 505 21.32 -18.57 -2.57
CA GLU A 505 20.42 -19.26 -3.50
C GLU A 505 19.19 -18.38 -3.74
N ILE A 506 18.35 -18.71 -4.69
CA ILE A 506 17.13 -17.97 -4.93
C ILE A 506 16.24 -18.02 -3.67
N GLY A 507 15.83 -16.85 -3.19
CA GLY A 507 15.04 -16.68 -1.98
C GLY A 507 15.85 -16.58 -0.69
N ARG A 508 17.21 -16.61 -0.77
CA ARG A 508 18.08 -16.50 0.40
C ARG A 508 19.36 -15.73 0.09
N ALA A 509 19.64 -14.73 0.88
CA ALA A 509 20.86 -13.95 0.81
C ALA A 509 21.43 -13.69 2.21
N ASP A 510 22.76 -13.45 2.29
CA ASP A 510 23.44 -13.02 3.50
C ASP A 510 23.83 -11.55 3.37
N TYR A 511 23.73 -10.80 4.46
CA TYR A 511 24.11 -9.39 4.51
C TYR A 511 25.38 -9.18 5.35
N GLY A 512 26.01 -8.02 5.17
CA GLY A 512 27.21 -7.65 5.93
C GLY A 512 28.47 -8.48 5.54
N CYS A 513 28.45 -9.15 4.38
CA CYS A 513 29.55 -10.00 3.93
C CYS A 513 30.75 -9.14 3.50
N GLU A 514 31.90 -9.35 4.11
CA GLU A 514 33.17 -8.75 3.68
C GLU A 514 33.74 -9.52 2.48
N VAL A 515 34.13 -8.80 1.43
CA VAL A 515 34.67 -9.37 0.21
C VAL A 515 36.05 -8.74 -0.08
N ASP A 516 36.99 -9.57 -0.50
CA ASP A 516 38.33 -9.11 -0.89
C ASP A 516 38.23 -7.99 -1.95
N PRO A 517 38.82 -6.82 -1.71
CA PRO A 517 38.79 -5.69 -2.64
C PRO A 517 39.33 -6.02 -4.05
N ASN A 518 40.29 -6.96 -4.17
CA ASN A 518 40.79 -7.38 -5.48
C ASN A 518 39.72 -8.19 -6.23
N LEU A 519 39.00 -9.10 -5.53
CA LEU A 519 37.90 -9.86 -6.11
C LEU A 519 36.76 -8.94 -6.55
N VAL A 520 36.42 -7.94 -5.74
CA VAL A 520 35.42 -6.91 -6.08
C VAL A 520 35.83 -6.22 -7.37
N TRP A 521 37.11 -5.79 -7.43
CA TRP A 521 37.62 -5.07 -8.57
C TRP A 521 37.63 -5.91 -9.86
N ASP A 522 38.13 -7.14 -9.78
CA ASP A 522 38.16 -8.07 -10.92
C ASP A 522 36.77 -8.38 -11.44
N THR A 523 35.80 -8.47 -10.54
CA THR A 523 34.40 -8.70 -10.92
C THR A 523 33.80 -7.47 -11.60
N LEU A 524 34.03 -6.27 -11.06
CA LEU A 524 33.60 -5.01 -11.66
C LEU A 524 34.19 -4.83 -13.08
N ALA A 525 35.49 -5.07 -13.22
CA ALA A 525 36.18 -4.96 -14.50
C ALA A 525 35.58 -5.90 -15.56
N LYS A 526 35.25 -7.14 -15.18
CA LYS A 526 34.66 -8.14 -16.08
C LYS A 526 33.22 -7.79 -16.43
N VAL A 527 32.38 -7.36 -15.46
CA VAL A 527 30.96 -7.08 -15.66
C VAL A 527 30.76 -5.78 -16.44
N LEU A 528 31.49 -4.74 -16.09
CA LEU A 528 31.35 -3.41 -16.66
C LEU A 528 32.32 -3.11 -17.80
N SER A 529 33.25 -4.04 -18.11
CA SER A 529 34.29 -3.86 -19.12
C SER A 529 35.17 -2.61 -18.87
N LEU A 530 35.64 -2.46 -17.63
CA LEU A 530 36.45 -1.32 -17.17
C LEU A 530 37.94 -1.57 -17.27
#